data_4877aa6f70beb01e145ea96362029a02
#
_entry.id   4877aa6f70beb01e145ea96362029a02
#
_cell.length_a   1.000
_cell.length_b   1.000
_cell.length_c   1.000
_cell.angle_alpha   90.00
_cell.angle_beta   90.00
_cell.angle_gamma   90.00
#
_symmetry.space_group_name_H-M   'P 1'
#
loop_
_entity.id
_entity.type
_entity.pdbx_description
1 polymer ?
#
loop_
_entity_poly.entity_id
_entity_poly.type
_entity_poly.pdbx_seq_one_letter_code
_entity_poly.pdbx_strand_id
1 'polypeptide(L)'
;MSVGQRAVWMGALPRLIMVAGFCSVVASAIGLAGPGRGLTSAVAGGVPAPLVAQKPVGGSDEQSATKAESSSDAAAAAAVPTEVVFPKDSWTAAGIRMEPAKSAPFVQKIELTGKIMINEESVTHMYPLVEGRVEEVHVRFGQKVKRGDLLLVVQSREVGQLKLKLFQTRLQLDFAKTKDEWIQAVAENTSRLLKLIREGADIEEIEKQLKDRPLGDYREQLLNAYIQNYRTEKHLERLSPLSKDGVVPGRQLLEAESEWKAARATLQSVVEQIQIEAKQSAIVSAQAVKELQTSVAIDETNLRILGFSDGELEQIDPAAQGRTVAHYPIHAPFDGTVISKDAVLMESVGPQRQVLGIADLSSVWVSADIYEEHLSLLPNLDGQEITMQTNAWPGRTFTAKVFYTGDVVDEASRTVSMRALADNAEGLLKPGMFLKVSFPNTAPVNVVQVPDTCVMDHEGVSFVFVHTGGDRFERRDVRAGRRTQKWAEILSGLRAGESVVTRGGFALKSQMLAELLAE
;
A
#
# COMPACT_ATOMS: atom_id res chain seq x y z
N MET A 1 -54.90 47.33 -31.16
CA MET A 1 -55.92 47.08 -30.09
C MET A 1 -55.17 46.75 -28.83
N SER A 2 -55.03 47.73 -28.04
CA SER A 2 -55.65 48.07 -26.77
C SER A 2 -54.74 47.64 -25.63
N VAL A 3 -54.02 48.61 -25.06
CA VAL A 3 -54.28 49.32 -23.79
C VAL A 3 -53.97 48.40 -22.59
N GLY A 4 -53.09 48.63 -21.72
CA GLY A 4 -52.63 49.81 -20.95
C GLY A 4 -52.51 49.33 -19.51
N GLN A 5 -51.62 49.65 -18.76
CA GLN A 5 -51.54 50.71 -17.75
C GLN A 5 -50.39 50.48 -16.78
N ARG A 6 -49.70 51.51 -16.60
CA ARG A 6 -48.82 52.00 -15.56
C ARG A 6 -49.35 51.85 -14.12
N ALA A 7 -48.47 51.55 -13.17
CA ALA A 7 -48.52 52.17 -11.86
C ALA A 7 -47.14 52.30 -11.28
N VAL A 8 -46.74 53.51 -11.09
CA VAL A 8 -45.69 54.12 -10.29
C VAL A 8 -46.11 54.07 -8.84
N TRP A 9 -45.21 53.74 -7.92
CA TRP A 9 -45.15 54.34 -6.58
C TRP A 9 -43.74 54.25 -6.01
N MET A 10 -43.22 55.27 -5.76
CA MET A 10 -42.30 56.03 -4.96
C MET A 10 -42.19 55.56 -3.50
N GLY A 11 -40.96 55.54 -2.99
CA GLY A 11 -40.63 56.21 -1.71
C GLY A 11 -40.28 55.26 -0.56
N ALA A 12 -39.04 55.27 -0.16
CA ALA A 12 -38.51 55.76 1.12
C ALA A 12 -37.34 54.95 1.66
N LEU A 13 -36.17 55.48 1.62
CA LEU A 13 -35.12 55.38 2.66
C LEU A 13 -35.57 56.32 3.84
N PRO A 14 -35.07 56.23 5.06
CA PRO A 14 -33.81 55.66 5.55
C PRO A 14 -33.93 55.01 6.96
N ARG A 15 -32.87 54.32 7.45
CA ARG A 15 -32.31 54.59 8.79
C ARG A 15 -31.04 53.76 9.07
N LEU A 16 -30.02 54.53 9.21
CA LEU A 16 -28.77 54.32 9.92
C LEU A 16 -29.01 53.80 11.36
N ILE A 17 -28.38 52.68 11.75
CA ILE A 17 -28.08 52.38 13.15
C ILE A 17 -26.64 51.91 13.23
N MET A 18 -25.83 52.83 13.77
CA MET A 18 -24.54 52.54 14.39
C MET A 18 -24.78 51.79 15.70
N VAL A 19 -24.11 50.70 15.94
CA VAL A 19 -23.81 50.29 17.31
C VAL A 19 -22.36 49.81 17.35
N ALA A 20 -21.68 50.50 18.25
CA ALA A 20 -20.28 50.36 18.60
C ALA A 20 -19.97 49.06 19.34
N GLY A 21 -18.80 48.54 19.12
CA GLY A 21 -17.74 48.16 20.02
C GLY A 21 -18.05 47.24 21.20
N PHE A 22 -17.37 46.10 21.21
CA PHE A 22 -16.77 45.62 22.45
C PHE A 22 -15.50 44.80 22.11
N CYS A 23 -14.38 45.43 22.40
CA CYS A 23 -13.08 44.78 22.61
C CYS A 23 -13.14 44.04 23.95
N SER A 24 -12.73 42.81 24.00
CA SER A 24 -12.29 42.16 25.25
C SER A 24 -11.01 41.42 24.99
N VAL A 25 -9.95 42.02 25.42
CA VAL A 25 -8.62 41.51 25.72
C VAL A 25 -8.75 40.67 26.99
N VAL A 26 -8.29 39.39 26.97
CA VAL A 26 -7.88 38.71 28.19
C VAL A 26 -6.47 38.17 27.98
N ALA A 27 -5.61 38.72 28.82
CA ALA A 27 -4.20 38.45 28.90
C ALA A 27 -3.89 37.18 29.67
N SER A 28 -2.75 36.65 29.34
CA SER A 28 -1.86 35.71 29.99
C SER A 28 -1.91 35.64 31.52
N ALA A 29 -1.77 34.46 32.06
CA ALA A 29 -1.07 34.23 33.33
C ALA A 29 -0.28 32.93 33.28
N ILE A 30 1.02 33.06 33.25
CA ILE A 30 2.05 32.09 33.57
C ILE A 30 2.07 31.91 35.10
N GLY A 31 2.06 30.69 35.58
CA GLY A 31 2.25 30.37 37.00
C GLY A 31 3.11 29.12 37.15
N LEU A 32 4.40 29.36 37.43
CA LEU A 32 5.35 28.36 38.01
C LEU A 32 5.06 28.19 39.48
N ALA A 33 5.13 26.95 40.01
CA ALA A 33 5.86 26.55 41.22
C ALA A 33 5.56 25.06 41.54
N GLY A 34 6.63 24.29 41.81
CA GLY A 34 6.63 22.97 42.43
C GLY A 34 6.61 23.08 43.96
N PRO A 35 7.21 22.12 44.74
CA PRO A 35 6.65 20.81 45.03
C PRO A 35 6.34 20.65 46.55
N GLY A 36 5.51 19.72 46.94
CA GLY A 36 5.31 19.44 48.37
C GLY A 36 4.35 18.31 48.69
N ARG A 37 4.92 17.19 49.08
CA ARG A 37 4.61 16.26 50.20
C ARG A 37 3.14 16.09 50.66
N GLY A 38 2.69 14.83 50.62
CA GLY A 38 2.37 14.23 51.91
C GLY A 38 1.07 13.48 51.99
N LEU A 39 1.18 12.18 52.33
CA LEU A 39 0.35 11.38 53.26
C LEU A 39 -0.94 10.70 52.75
N THR A 40 -0.79 9.37 52.55
CA THR A 40 -1.45 8.24 53.25
C THR A 40 -2.96 8.03 53.14
N SER A 41 -3.31 6.83 52.63
CA SER A 41 -4.12 5.78 53.29
C SER A 41 -4.44 4.70 52.27
N ALA A 42 -3.89 3.57 52.32
CA ALA A 42 -4.16 2.23 52.76
C ALA A 42 -5.60 1.72 52.58
N VAL A 43 -5.73 0.57 51.85
CA VAL A 43 -6.45 -0.69 52.13
C VAL A 43 -6.18 -1.61 50.94
N ALA A 44 -5.38 -2.60 51.04
CA ALA A 44 -5.46 -4.01 51.44
C ALA A 44 -6.19 -4.93 50.46
N GLY A 45 -5.49 -5.97 50.00
CA GLY A 45 -6.00 -7.19 49.37
C GLY A 45 -5.07 -7.67 48.26
N GLY A 46 -4.04 -8.41 48.48
CA GLY A 46 -3.97 -9.81 48.83
C GLY A 46 -3.40 -10.57 47.65
N VAL A 47 -2.06 -10.69 47.54
CA VAL A 47 -1.33 -11.58 46.63
C VAL A 47 -0.80 -12.72 47.50
N PRO A 48 -0.82 -14.01 47.13
CA PRO A 48 0.09 -14.99 47.67
C PRO A 48 1.26 -15.24 46.71
N ALA A 49 2.45 -15.05 47.23
CA ALA A 49 3.74 -15.39 46.64
C ALA A 49 4.14 -16.85 46.93
N PRO A 50 5.20 -17.34 46.28
CA PRO A 50 5.49 -18.76 46.08
C PRO A 50 6.27 -19.38 47.26
N LEU A 51 6.06 -20.67 47.47
CA LEU A 51 6.76 -21.49 48.42
C LEU A 51 8.12 -21.97 47.88
N VAL A 52 9.11 -21.64 48.64
CA VAL A 52 10.53 -21.98 48.52
C VAL A 52 10.77 -23.47 48.85
N ALA A 53 11.70 -24.04 48.09
CA ALA A 53 12.33 -25.34 48.29
C ALA A 53 12.90 -25.59 49.69
N GLN A 54 12.73 -26.79 50.21
CA GLN A 54 13.61 -27.37 51.22
C GLN A 54 14.06 -28.76 50.77
N LYS A 55 15.38 -28.88 50.74
CA LYS A 55 16.14 -30.11 50.66
C LYS A 55 16.37 -30.60 52.09
N PRO A 56 16.39 -31.89 52.35
CA PRO A 56 17.20 -32.41 53.43
C PRO A 56 18.28 -33.36 52.98
N VAL A 57 19.28 -33.31 53.73
CA VAL A 57 20.59 -33.94 53.81
C VAL A 57 20.48 -35.39 54.25
N GLY A 58 21.29 -36.28 53.61
CA GLY A 58 22.20 -37.19 54.25
C GLY A 58 21.69 -38.52 54.85
N GLY A 59 22.35 -39.55 54.44
CA GLY A 59 22.33 -40.84 55.08
C GLY A 59 22.96 -41.92 54.21
N SER A 60 24.21 -42.15 54.47
CA SER A 60 25.09 -43.23 54.05
C SER A 60 24.53 -44.62 54.38
N ASP A 61 24.90 -45.56 53.56
CA ASP A 61 25.57 -46.83 53.90
C ASP A 61 25.01 -48.04 53.13
N GLU A 62 26.02 -48.71 52.63
CA GLU A 62 26.38 -50.13 52.57
C GLU A 62 25.79 -51.04 51.47
N GLN A 63 26.76 -51.40 50.72
CA GLN A 63 27.06 -52.68 50.04
C GLN A 63 26.14 -53.87 50.34
N SER A 64 25.60 -54.47 49.29
CA SER A 64 25.55 -55.93 49.23
C SER A 64 25.62 -56.39 47.81
N ALA A 65 26.75 -56.91 47.44
CA ALA A 65 26.94 -57.72 46.23
C ALA A 65 26.25 -59.05 46.41
N THR A 66 25.32 -59.38 45.57
CA THR A 66 24.88 -60.75 45.39
C THR A 66 25.00 -61.12 43.91
N LYS A 67 26.01 -61.95 43.70
CA LYS A 67 26.29 -62.74 42.54
C LYS A 67 25.10 -63.70 42.31
N ALA A 68 24.39 -63.54 41.21
CA ALA A 68 23.43 -64.51 40.71
C ALA A 68 23.99 -65.11 39.44
N GLU A 69 24.16 -66.39 39.52
CA GLU A 69 24.68 -67.28 38.54
C GLU A 69 23.85 -67.30 37.27
N SER A 70 24.57 -67.30 36.15
CA SER A 70 24.04 -67.62 34.82
C SER A 70 23.45 -69.01 34.83
N SER A 71 22.14 -69.12 34.74
CA SER A 71 21.51 -70.31 34.19
C SER A 71 21.29 -70.10 32.70
N SER A 72 22.16 -70.67 31.92
CA SER A 72 21.97 -70.96 30.50
C SER A 72 20.83 -71.96 30.35
N ASP A 73 19.64 -71.45 30.02
CA ASP A 73 18.64 -72.22 29.29
C ASP A 73 18.52 -71.60 27.93
N ALA A 74 19.48 -72.00 27.07
CA ALA A 74 19.32 -71.86 25.63
C ALA A 74 18.31 -72.99 25.23
N ALA A 75 17.02 -72.58 25.25
CA ALA A 75 16.07 -73.30 24.46
C ALA A 75 16.56 -73.22 23.02
N ALA A 76 16.97 -74.35 22.45
CA ALA A 76 17.32 -74.45 21.05
C ALA A 76 16.11 -73.99 20.22
N ALA A 77 16.13 -72.75 19.76
CA ALA A 77 15.27 -72.27 18.72
C ALA A 77 15.62 -73.12 17.52
N ALA A 78 14.70 -73.98 17.09
CA ALA A 78 14.82 -74.75 15.84
C ALA A 78 15.24 -73.78 14.74
N ALA A 79 16.39 -74.06 14.12
CA ALA A 79 16.95 -73.17 13.09
C ALA A 79 15.97 -73.16 11.90
N VAL A 80 15.32 -72.03 11.66
CA VAL A 80 14.40 -71.92 10.54
C VAL A 80 15.16 -72.28 9.26
N PRO A 81 14.66 -73.21 8.40
CA PRO A 81 15.34 -73.57 7.18
C PRO A 81 15.67 -72.39 6.32
N THR A 82 16.95 -72.22 6.00
CA THR A 82 17.43 -71.06 5.22
C THR A 82 17.21 -71.30 3.73
N GLU A 83 16.99 -72.53 3.27
CA GLU A 83 16.80 -72.86 1.89
C GLU A 83 15.47 -73.69 1.71
N VAL A 84 14.68 -73.23 0.76
CA VAL A 84 13.39 -73.90 0.41
C VAL A 84 13.46 -74.36 -1.04
N VAL A 85 13.21 -75.65 -1.22
CA VAL A 85 13.15 -76.25 -2.56
C VAL A 85 11.70 -76.24 -3.03
N PHE A 86 11.43 -75.59 -4.17
CA PHE A 86 10.09 -75.50 -4.73
C PHE A 86 10.12 -75.82 -6.22
N PRO A 87 9.55 -77.03 -6.65
CA PRO A 87 9.64 -77.52 -8.03
C PRO A 87 9.10 -76.48 -9.05
N LYS A 88 9.81 -76.36 -10.19
CA LYS A 88 9.44 -75.40 -11.26
C LYS A 88 8.05 -75.63 -11.81
N ASP A 89 7.60 -76.86 -11.89
CA ASP A 89 6.28 -77.23 -12.39
C ASP A 89 5.14 -76.62 -11.54
N SER A 90 5.43 -76.34 -10.26
CA SER A 90 4.49 -75.77 -9.33
C SER A 90 4.52 -74.18 -9.30
N TRP A 91 5.50 -73.53 -9.95
CA TRP A 91 5.65 -72.07 -9.92
C TRP A 91 4.46 -71.34 -10.54
N THR A 92 3.97 -71.89 -11.68
CA THR A 92 2.82 -71.28 -12.37
C THR A 92 1.56 -71.37 -11.52
N ALA A 93 1.35 -72.52 -10.86
CA ALA A 93 0.20 -72.75 -9.98
C ALA A 93 0.27 -71.94 -8.71
N ALA A 94 1.48 -71.70 -8.14
CA ALA A 94 1.73 -70.88 -6.98
C ALA A 94 1.81 -69.41 -7.32
N GLY A 95 1.80 -69.00 -8.61
CA GLY A 95 1.87 -67.62 -9.08
C GLY A 95 3.20 -66.96 -8.77
N ILE A 96 4.32 -67.75 -8.72
CA ILE A 96 5.64 -67.21 -8.39
C ILE A 96 6.11 -66.24 -9.50
N ARG A 97 6.43 -65.06 -9.15
CA ARG A 97 7.10 -64.02 -10.00
C ARG A 97 8.32 -63.50 -9.28
N MET A 98 9.37 -63.29 -10.04
CA MET A 98 10.64 -62.78 -9.53
C MET A 98 11.03 -61.53 -10.29
N GLU A 99 11.60 -60.56 -9.58
CA GLU A 99 12.20 -59.37 -10.16
C GLU A 99 13.54 -59.09 -9.49
N PRO A 100 14.52 -58.53 -10.20
CA PRO A 100 15.79 -58.15 -9.58
C PRO A 100 15.59 -56.99 -8.61
N ALA A 101 16.20 -57.06 -7.44
CA ALA A 101 16.30 -55.93 -6.51
C ALA A 101 16.99 -54.77 -7.21
N LYS A 102 16.38 -53.58 -7.20
CA LYS A 102 16.86 -52.39 -7.92
C LYS A 102 17.57 -51.44 -6.98
N SER A 103 18.71 -50.87 -7.41
CA SER A 103 19.26 -49.71 -6.76
C SER A 103 18.69 -48.49 -7.47
N ALA A 104 17.86 -47.75 -6.78
CA ALA A 104 17.21 -46.55 -7.35
C ALA A 104 16.99 -45.49 -6.26
N PRO A 105 16.80 -44.23 -6.65
CA PRO A 105 16.52 -43.18 -5.69
C PRO A 105 15.18 -43.45 -4.97
N PHE A 106 15.24 -43.49 -3.64
CA PHE A 106 14.06 -43.68 -2.80
C PHE A 106 13.59 -42.34 -2.29
N VAL A 107 12.41 -41.91 -2.68
CA VAL A 107 11.79 -40.68 -2.25
C VAL A 107 10.50 -41.00 -1.51
N GLN A 108 10.50 -40.76 -0.24
CA GLN A 108 9.27 -40.78 0.55
C GLN A 108 8.60 -39.39 0.44
N LYS A 109 7.36 -39.37 -0.01
CA LYS A 109 6.56 -38.14 -0.07
C LYS A 109 5.71 -38.06 1.18
N ILE A 110 5.70 -36.87 1.77
CA ILE A 110 4.73 -36.55 2.81
C ILE A 110 3.56 -35.86 2.14
N GLU A 111 2.36 -36.30 2.47
CA GLU A 111 1.12 -35.72 1.98
C GLU A 111 0.43 -34.99 3.14
N LEU A 112 0.19 -33.68 2.96
CA LEU A 112 -0.57 -32.86 3.88
C LEU A 112 -1.85 -32.34 3.21
N THR A 113 -2.83 -32.06 4.01
CA THR A 113 -4.01 -31.33 3.55
C THR A 113 -3.72 -29.83 3.59
N GLY A 114 -3.94 -29.15 2.49
CA GLY A 114 -3.81 -27.71 2.40
C GLY A 114 -5.12 -27.05 1.95
N LYS A 115 -5.17 -25.74 2.11
CA LYS A 115 -6.26 -24.86 1.69
C LYS A 115 -5.71 -23.73 0.84
N ILE A 116 -6.40 -23.41 -0.24
CA ILE A 116 -6.10 -22.23 -1.04
C ILE A 116 -6.65 -21.00 -0.33
N MET A 117 -5.81 -19.99 -0.16
CA MET A 117 -6.15 -18.71 0.41
C MET A 117 -5.93 -17.60 -0.62
N ILE A 118 -6.57 -16.48 -0.43
CA ILE A 118 -6.26 -15.26 -1.21
C ILE A 118 -4.83 -14.83 -0.85
N ASN A 119 -4.08 -14.38 -1.83
CA ASN A 119 -2.80 -13.73 -1.59
C ASN A 119 -3.04 -12.39 -0.89
N GLU A 120 -2.75 -12.30 0.40
CA GLU A 120 -3.00 -11.11 1.22
C GLU A 120 -2.18 -9.90 0.76
N GLU A 121 -1.04 -10.11 0.07
CA GLU A 121 -0.24 -9.03 -0.51
C GLU A 121 -0.88 -8.40 -1.75
N SER A 122 -1.85 -9.11 -2.37
CA SER A 122 -2.54 -8.70 -3.58
C SER A 122 -4.02 -8.36 -3.32
N VAL A 123 -4.36 -7.99 -2.09
CA VAL A 123 -5.71 -7.57 -1.68
C VAL A 123 -5.70 -6.13 -1.25
N THR A 124 -6.72 -5.39 -1.66
CA THR A 124 -6.99 -4.05 -1.14
C THR A 124 -8.40 -3.97 -0.62
N HIS A 125 -8.51 -3.51 0.62
CA HIS A 125 -9.76 -3.10 1.23
C HIS A 125 -9.94 -1.60 1.03
N MET A 126 -11.00 -1.20 0.35
CA MET A 126 -11.22 0.19 -0.05
C MET A 126 -12.11 0.90 0.96
N TYR A 127 -11.61 2.02 1.44
CA TYR A 127 -12.28 2.93 2.36
C TYR A 127 -12.40 4.30 1.68
N PRO A 128 -13.58 4.94 1.65
CA PRO A 128 -13.65 6.32 1.15
C PRO A 128 -12.85 7.24 2.08
N LEU A 129 -12.12 8.18 1.51
CA LEU A 129 -11.36 9.17 2.30
C LEU A 129 -12.27 10.27 2.89
N VAL A 130 -13.52 10.34 2.43
CA VAL A 130 -14.51 11.37 2.80
C VAL A 130 -15.81 10.75 3.28
N GLU A 131 -16.52 11.46 4.12
CA GLU A 131 -17.89 11.09 4.49
C GLU A 131 -18.88 11.48 3.38
N GLY A 132 -19.85 10.63 3.17
CA GLY A 132 -20.89 10.88 2.18
C GLY A 132 -21.90 9.77 2.06
N ARG A 133 -22.71 9.86 1.02
CA ARG A 133 -23.71 8.85 0.67
C ARG A 133 -23.39 8.25 -0.68
N VAL A 134 -23.50 6.93 -0.79
CA VAL A 134 -23.31 6.23 -2.06
C VAL A 134 -24.41 6.63 -3.03
N GLU A 135 -24.05 7.26 -4.14
CA GLU A 135 -24.99 7.72 -5.17
C GLU A 135 -25.07 6.73 -6.32
N GLU A 136 -23.93 6.16 -6.73
CA GLU A 136 -23.86 5.19 -7.82
C GLU A 136 -22.92 4.03 -7.46
N VAL A 137 -23.25 2.82 -7.91
CA VAL A 137 -22.42 1.62 -7.79
C VAL A 137 -22.32 0.95 -9.15
N HIS A 138 -21.13 0.95 -9.73
CA HIS A 138 -20.88 0.47 -11.10
C HIS A 138 -20.37 -0.97 -11.16
N VAL A 139 -20.10 -1.61 -10.01
CA VAL A 139 -19.52 -2.95 -9.95
C VAL A 139 -20.39 -3.95 -9.19
N ARG A 140 -20.19 -5.23 -9.51
CA ARG A 140 -20.85 -6.36 -8.86
C ARG A 140 -19.82 -7.26 -8.19
N PHE A 141 -20.27 -8.00 -7.18
CA PHE A 141 -19.46 -9.06 -6.57
C PHE A 141 -18.99 -10.06 -7.63
N GLY A 142 -17.70 -10.42 -7.61
CA GLY A 142 -17.09 -11.33 -8.57
C GLY A 142 -16.73 -10.73 -9.93
N GLN A 143 -17.00 -9.45 -10.16
CA GLN A 143 -16.67 -8.77 -11.41
C GLN A 143 -15.17 -8.50 -11.51
N LYS A 144 -14.59 -8.75 -12.70
CA LYS A 144 -13.22 -8.33 -13.02
C LYS A 144 -13.21 -6.85 -13.36
N VAL A 145 -12.26 -6.12 -12.79
CA VAL A 145 -12.04 -4.69 -12.99
C VAL A 145 -10.60 -4.43 -13.39
N LYS A 146 -10.38 -3.36 -14.13
CA LYS A 146 -9.05 -2.87 -14.52
C LYS A 146 -8.69 -1.65 -13.69
N ARG A 147 -7.41 -1.40 -13.56
CA ARG A 147 -6.89 -0.18 -12.95
C ARG A 147 -7.52 1.06 -13.59
N GLY A 148 -8.07 1.95 -12.74
CA GLY A 148 -8.73 3.17 -13.18
C GLY A 148 -10.22 3.01 -13.49
N ASP A 149 -10.79 1.81 -13.50
CA ASP A 149 -12.24 1.63 -13.67
C ASP A 149 -12.99 2.30 -12.52
N LEU A 150 -14.07 3.02 -12.85
CA LEU A 150 -14.96 3.62 -11.86
C LEU A 150 -15.78 2.54 -11.16
N LEU A 151 -15.64 2.46 -9.84
CA LEU A 151 -16.29 1.43 -9.02
C LEU A 151 -17.57 1.92 -8.39
N LEU A 152 -17.52 3.09 -7.76
CA LEU A 152 -18.67 3.73 -7.13
C LEU A 152 -18.44 5.24 -7.03
N VAL A 153 -19.55 5.97 -6.86
CA VAL A 153 -19.56 7.41 -6.64
C VAL A 153 -20.19 7.70 -5.29
N VAL A 154 -19.46 8.44 -4.46
CA VAL A 154 -19.94 8.94 -3.17
C VAL A 154 -20.30 10.41 -3.29
N GLN A 155 -21.50 10.81 -2.94
CA GLN A 155 -21.90 12.20 -2.80
C GLN A 155 -21.39 12.73 -1.46
N SER A 156 -20.34 13.58 -1.49
CA SER A 156 -19.71 14.15 -0.31
C SER A 156 -19.89 15.67 -0.28
N ARG A 157 -20.42 16.16 0.85
CA ARG A 157 -20.55 17.59 1.09
C ARG A 157 -19.17 18.28 1.18
N GLU A 158 -18.21 17.62 1.79
CA GLU A 158 -16.85 18.13 1.96
C GLU A 158 -16.18 18.36 0.60
N VAL A 159 -16.24 17.36 -0.28
CA VAL A 159 -15.72 17.46 -1.66
C VAL A 159 -16.39 18.60 -2.41
N GLY A 160 -17.71 18.72 -2.31
CA GLY A 160 -18.45 19.81 -2.93
C GLY A 160 -17.96 21.18 -2.44
N GLN A 161 -17.74 21.35 -1.15
CA GLN A 161 -17.24 22.58 -0.57
C GLN A 161 -15.81 22.91 -1.04
N LEU A 162 -14.92 21.93 -1.09
CA LEU A 162 -13.55 22.12 -1.56
C LEU A 162 -13.50 22.50 -3.04
N LYS A 163 -14.28 21.85 -3.89
CA LYS A 163 -14.37 22.17 -5.32
C LYS A 163 -14.95 23.57 -5.56
N LEU A 164 -16.00 23.94 -4.83
CA LEU A 164 -16.58 25.29 -4.90
C LEU A 164 -15.57 26.36 -4.45
N LYS A 165 -14.83 26.08 -3.37
CA LYS A 165 -13.80 26.99 -2.87
C LYS A 165 -12.70 27.18 -3.92
N LEU A 166 -12.17 26.10 -4.49
CA LEU A 166 -11.17 26.19 -5.56
C LEU A 166 -11.67 27.04 -6.74
N PHE A 167 -12.89 26.81 -7.17
CA PHE A 167 -13.49 27.61 -8.25
C PHE A 167 -13.57 29.10 -7.90
N GLN A 168 -14.02 29.44 -6.68
CA GLN A 168 -14.05 30.83 -6.21
C GLN A 168 -12.65 31.45 -6.19
N THR A 169 -11.66 30.73 -5.67
CA THR A 169 -10.28 31.24 -5.58
C THR A 169 -9.68 31.44 -6.98
N ARG A 170 -9.95 30.53 -7.93
CA ARG A 170 -9.53 30.70 -9.32
C ARG A 170 -10.17 31.92 -9.98
N LEU A 171 -11.46 32.14 -9.75
CA LEU A 171 -12.15 33.33 -10.26
C LEU A 171 -11.58 34.64 -9.69
N GLN A 172 -11.28 34.65 -8.38
CA GLN A 172 -10.63 35.80 -7.73
C GLN A 172 -9.23 36.04 -8.29
N LEU A 173 -8.49 34.99 -8.57
CA LEU A 173 -7.17 35.07 -9.19
C LEU A 173 -7.24 35.69 -10.60
N ASP A 174 -8.21 35.29 -11.40
CA ASP A 174 -8.40 35.83 -12.74
C ASP A 174 -8.71 37.34 -12.73
N PHE A 175 -9.60 37.77 -11.84
CA PHE A 175 -9.86 39.20 -11.62
C PHE A 175 -8.62 39.94 -11.14
N ALA A 176 -7.85 39.37 -10.21
CA ALA A 176 -6.64 39.97 -9.70
C ALA A 176 -5.56 40.10 -10.79
N LYS A 177 -5.40 39.11 -11.65
CA LYS A 177 -4.48 39.17 -12.79
C LYS A 177 -4.84 40.29 -13.76
N THR A 178 -6.12 40.38 -14.17
CA THR A 178 -6.58 41.44 -15.06
C THR A 178 -6.35 42.83 -14.47
N LYS A 179 -6.59 42.99 -13.17
CA LYS A 179 -6.32 44.22 -12.43
C LYS A 179 -4.84 44.52 -12.38
N ASP A 180 -4.00 43.53 -12.11
CA ASP A 180 -2.55 43.66 -12.04
C ASP A 180 -1.97 44.10 -13.38
N GLU A 181 -2.35 43.47 -14.46
CA GLU A 181 -1.95 43.83 -15.83
C GLU A 181 -2.23 45.29 -16.14
N TRP A 182 -3.41 45.77 -15.74
CA TRP A 182 -3.75 47.18 -15.92
C TRP A 182 -2.87 48.11 -15.04
N ILE A 183 -2.67 47.79 -13.77
CA ILE A 183 -1.83 48.56 -12.84
C ILE A 183 -0.37 48.58 -13.28
N GLN A 184 0.18 47.45 -13.73
CA GLN A 184 1.54 47.37 -14.26
C GLN A 184 1.70 48.23 -15.51
N ALA A 185 0.72 48.21 -16.42
CA ALA A 185 0.73 49.05 -17.61
C ALA A 185 0.70 50.54 -17.24
N VAL A 186 -0.11 50.96 -16.26
CA VAL A 186 -0.14 52.33 -15.73
C VAL A 186 1.21 52.70 -15.11
N ALA A 187 1.79 51.85 -14.28
CA ALA A 187 3.08 52.13 -13.65
C ALA A 187 4.23 52.26 -14.66
N GLU A 188 4.27 51.38 -15.68
CA GLU A 188 5.26 51.45 -16.76
C GLU A 188 5.13 52.75 -17.57
N ASN A 189 3.90 53.09 -17.98
CA ASN A 189 3.64 54.33 -18.73
C ASN A 189 3.94 55.57 -17.90
N THR A 190 3.62 55.54 -16.59
CA THR A 190 3.98 56.63 -15.66
C THR A 190 5.49 56.78 -15.56
N SER A 191 6.24 55.68 -15.44
CA SER A 191 7.70 55.73 -15.41
C SER A 191 8.28 56.31 -16.70
N ARG A 192 7.67 56.03 -17.85
CA ARG A 192 8.05 56.60 -19.14
C ARG A 192 7.75 58.11 -19.21
N LEU A 193 6.59 58.53 -18.73
CA LEU A 193 6.25 59.95 -18.63
C LEU A 193 7.21 60.71 -17.70
N LEU A 194 7.52 60.15 -16.54
CA LEU A 194 8.50 60.71 -15.60
C LEU A 194 9.89 60.87 -16.22
N LYS A 195 10.30 59.90 -17.07
CA LYS A 195 11.56 59.96 -17.81
C LYS A 195 11.55 61.14 -18.82
N LEU A 196 10.49 61.26 -19.63
CA LEU A 196 10.34 62.38 -20.60
C LEU A 196 10.34 63.74 -19.92
N ILE A 197 9.65 63.90 -18.78
CA ILE A 197 9.64 65.10 -17.97
C ILE A 197 11.05 65.47 -17.46
N ARG A 198 11.83 64.49 -17.02
CA ARG A 198 13.21 64.70 -16.55
C ARG A 198 14.18 65.10 -17.68
N GLU A 199 13.94 64.57 -18.87
CA GLU A 199 14.69 64.87 -20.09
C GLU A 199 14.31 66.25 -20.69
N GLY A 200 13.27 66.91 -20.15
CA GLY A 200 12.80 68.20 -20.63
C GLY A 200 12.11 68.13 -22.00
N ALA A 201 11.48 67.00 -22.32
CA ALA A 201 10.82 66.78 -23.60
C ALA A 201 9.69 67.80 -23.82
N ASP A 202 9.48 68.18 -25.08
CA ASP A 202 8.40 69.14 -25.43
C ASP A 202 7.01 68.48 -25.18
N ILE A 203 6.04 69.31 -24.82
CA ILE A 203 4.69 68.85 -24.48
C ILE A 203 4.04 68.09 -25.62
N GLU A 204 4.24 68.53 -26.87
CA GLU A 204 3.72 67.87 -28.08
C GLU A 204 4.33 66.45 -28.24
N GLU A 205 5.61 66.29 -27.93
CA GLU A 205 6.29 65.01 -28.01
C GLU A 205 5.79 64.04 -26.91
N ILE A 206 5.59 64.56 -25.67
CA ILE A 206 5.00 63.78 -24.57
C ILE A 206 3.60 63.29 -24.93
N GLU A 207 2.75 64.18 -25.48
CA GLU A 207 1.40 63.81 -25.89
C GLU A 207 1.41 62.78 -27.02
N LYS A 208 2.26 62.94 -28.02
CA LYS A 208 2.39 61.98 -29.13
C LYS A 208 2.82 60.59 -28.66
N GLN A 209 3.76 60.49 -27.76
CA GLN A 209 4.28 59.19 -27.26
C GLN A 209 3.31 58.49 -26.32
N LEU A 210 2.44 59.20 -25.62
CA LEU A 210 1.56 58.66 -24.57
C LEU A 210 0.06 58.76 -24.88
N LYS A 211 -0.32 59.16 -26.12
CA LYS A 211 -1.71 59.44 -26.52
C LYS A 211 -2.67 58.31 -26.16
N ASP A 212 -2.34 57.04 -26.52
CA ASP A 212 -3.22 55.89 -26.32
C ASP A 212 -2.78 54.96 -25.17
N ARG A 213 -1.95 55.48 -24.28
CA ARG A 213 -1.42 54.69 -23.16
C ARG A 213 -2.15 55.00 -21.85
N PRO A 214 -2.60 53.97 -21.07
CA PRO A 214 -3.23 54.23 -19.79
C PRO A 214 -2.22 54.80 -18.79
N LEU A 215 -2.58 55.88 -18.15
CA LEU A 215 -1.80 56.56 -17.11
C LEU A 215 -2.67 56.87 -15.87
N GLY A 216 -3.99 56.66 -15.96
CA GLY A 216 -4.92 57.02 -14.92
C GLY A 216 -4.84 58.51 -14.55
N ASP A 217 -5.07 58.83 -13.29
CA ASP A 217 -5.08 60.20 -12.78
C ASP A 217 -3.68 60.82 -12.77
N TYR A 218 -2.62 60.04 -12.89
CA TYR A 218 -1.25 60.52 -12.92
C TYR A 218 -0.94 61.40 -14.13
N ARG A 219 -1.65 61.21 -15.26
CA ARG A 219 -1.51 62.04 -16.46
C ARG A 219 -1.80 63.49 -16.14
N GLU A 220 -2.96 63.75 -15.56
CA GLU A 220 -3.41 65.12 -15.26
C GLU A 220 -2.47 65.80 -14.27
N GLN A 221 -2.14 65.16 -13.18
CA GLN A 221 -1.29 65.71 -12.12
C GLN A 221 0.12 66.03 -12.63
N LEU A 222 0.76 65.11 -13.34
CA LEU A 222 2.11 65.32 -13.87
C LEU A 222 2.15 66.39 -14.97
N LEU A 223 1.23 66.37 -15.93
CA LEU A 223 1.21 67.31 -17.02
C LEU A 223 0.89 68.73 -16.51
N ASN A 224 -0.04 68.92 -15.56
CA ASN A 224 -0.34 70.19 -14.99
C ASN A 224 0.89 70.78 -14.28
N ALA A 225 1.58 70.04 -13.46
CA ALA A 225 2.78 70.51 -12.77
C ALA A 225 3.92 70.77 -13.77
N TYR A 226 4.07 69.96 -14.83
CA TYR A 226 5.09 70.18 -15.85
C TYR A 226 4.82 71.41 -16.72
N ILE A 227 3.58 71.59 -17.17
CA ILE A 227 3.17 72.75 -17.95
C ILE A 227 3.40 74.04 -17.17
N GLN A 228 3.08 74.04 -15.87
CA GLN A 228 3.29 75.25 -14.99
C GLN A 228 4.79 75.55 -14.84
N ASN A 229 5.63 74.55 -14.62
CA ASN A 229 7.08 74.69 -14.59
C ASN A 229 7.62 75.25 -15.91
N TYR A 230 7.25 74.63 -17.02
CA TYR A 230 7.66 75.01 -18.38
C TYR A 230 7.27 76.47 -18.71
N ARG A 231 6.04 76.86 -18.36
CA ARG A 231 5.55 78.22 -18.56
C ARG A 231 6.35 79.27 -17.76
N THR A 232 6.60 78.98 -16.48
CA THR A 232 7.37 79.89 -15.62
C THR A 232 8.85 79.99 -16.00
N GLU A 233 9.42 78.83 -16.48
CA GLU A 233 10.78 78.79 -17.02
C GLU A 233 10.92 79.63 -18.29
N LYS A 234 10.04 79.52 -19.25
CA LYS A 234 10.03 80.30 -20.48
C LYS A 234 9.75 81.80 -20.21
N HIS A 235 8.99 82.08 -19.18
CA HIS A 235 8.79 83.47 -18.74
C HIS A 235 10.09 84.08 -18.17
N LEU A 236 10.80 83.34 -17.34
CA LEU A 236 12.09 83.77 -16.76
C LEU A 236 13.16 83.86 -17.86
N GLU A 237 13.28 82.89 -18.77
CA GLU A 237 14.21 82.95 -19.93
C GLU A 237 14.01 84.23 -20.77
N ARG A 238 12.77 84.63 -21.00
CA ARG A 238 12.44 85.84 -21.78
C ARG A 238 12.80 87.13 -21.02
N LEU A 239 12.58 87.18 -19.72
CA LEU A 239 12.84 88.40 -18.89
C LEU A 239 14.32 88.54 -18.57
N SER A 240 15.10 87.50 -18.46
CA SER A 240 16.52 87.57 -18.06
C SER A 240 17.39 88.47 -18.97
N PRO A 241 17.36 88.38 -20.31
CA PRO A 241 18.12 89.27 -21.19
C PRO A 241 17.62 90.71 -21.12
N LEU A 242 16.28 90.92 -21.08
CA LEU A 242 15.68 92.25 -21.04
C LEU A 242 16.01 93.03 -19.75
N SER A 243 16.20 92.33 -18.64
CA SER A 243 16.64 92.93 -17.38
C SER A 243 18.12 93.34 -17.41
N LYS A 244 18.95 92.52 -18.09
CA LYS A 244 20.39 92.85 -18.31
C LYS A 244 20.55 94.11 -19.17
N ASP A 245 19.65 94.33 -20.13
CA ASP A 245 19.65 95.47 -21.01
C ASP A 245 18.96 96.67 -20.38
N GLY A 246 18.54 96.61 -19.10
CA GLY A 246 17.92 97.72 -18.34
C GLY A 246 16.46 98.03 -18.75
N VAL A 247 15.82 97.18 -19.60
CA VAL A 247 14.45 97.39 -20.13
C VAL A 247 13.39 96.99 -19.09
N VAL A 248 13.72 96.01 -18.20
CA VAL A 248 12.78 95.46 -17.18
C VAL A 248 13.36 95.71 -15.78
N PRO A 249 12.53 96.19 -14.79
CA PRO A 249 12.99 96.37 -13.42
C PRO A 249 13.44 95.06 -12.78
N GLY A 250 14.59 95.07 -12.04
CA GLY A 250 15.15 93.92 -11.37
C GLY A 250 14.16 93.21 -10.42
N ARG A 251 13.17 93.94 -9.88
CA ARG A 251 12.10 93.33 -9.06
C ARG A 251 11.25 92.34 -9.83
N GLN A 252 10.90 92.63 -11.08
CA GLN A 252 10.12 91.72 -11.92
C GLN A 252 10.90 90.45 -12.29
N LEU A 253 12.22 90.53 -12.48
CA LEU A 253 13.07 89.34 -12.66
C LEU A 253 13.10 88.50 -11.40
N LEU A 254 13.23 89.13 -10.21
CA LEU A 254 13.22 88.35 -8.96
C LEU A 254 11.88 87.68 -8.66
N GLU A 255 10.76 88.35 -9.00
CA GLU A 255 9.42 87.72 -8.92
C GLU A 255 9.30 86.52 -9.84
N ALA A 256 9.70 86.63 -11.12
CA ALA A 256 9.67 85.56 -12.08
C ALA A 256 10.61 84.38 -11.68
N GLU A 257 11.78 84.69 -11.11
CA GLU A 257 12.70 83.67 -10.58
C GLU A 257 12.10 82.94 -9.36
N SER A 258 11.39 83.64 -8.49
CA SER A 258 10.70 83.06 -7.35
C SER A 258 9.54 82.15 -7.78
N GLU A 259 8.74 82.61 -8.75
CA GLU A 259 7.65 81.79 -9.34
C GLU A 259 8.17 80.54 -9.98
N TRP A 260 9.25 80.64 -10.78
CA TRP A 260 9.87 79.44 -11.40
C TRP A 260 10.41 78.47 -10.36
N LYS A 261 11.13 78.97 -9.33
CA LYS A 261 11.64 78.12 -8.23
C LYS A 261 10.50 77.41 -7.51
N ALA A 262 9.37 78.08 -7.26
CA ALA A 262 8.20 77.51 -6.64
C ALA A 262 7.54 76.41 -7.54
N ALA A 263 7.35 76.70 -8.83
CA ALA A 263 6.79 75.73 -9.79
C ALA A 263 7.70 74.55 -9.96
N ARG A 264 9.03 74.71 -9.99
CA ARG A 264 10.01 73.63 -10.07
C ARG A 264 9.97 72.73 -8.83
N ALA A 265 9.87 73.31 -7.62
CA ALA A 265 9.76 72.60 -6.36
C ALA A 265 8.45 71.79 -6.32
N THR A 266 7.34 72.36 -6.80
CA THR A 266 6.06 71.64 -6.92
C THR A 266 6.15 70.50 -7.88
N LEU A 267 6.72 70.65 -9.09
CA LEU A 267 6.93 69.62 -10.04
C LEU A 267 7.77 68.47 -9.46
N GLN A 268 8.87 68.82 -8.78
CA GLN A 268 9.73 67.79 -8.16
C GLN A 268 8.96 66.99 -7.12
N SER A 269 8.18 67.63 -6.25
CA SER A 269 7.36 66.96 -5.23
C SER A 269 6.33 66.01 -5.85
N VAL A 270 5.62 66.48 -6.89
CA VAL A 270 4.63 65.65 -7.61
C VAL A 270 5.29 64.44 -8.30
N VAL A 271 6.44 64.64 -8.92
CA VAL A 271 7.22 63.58 -9.58
C VAL A 271 7.64 62.50 -8.57
N GLU A 272 8.18 62.91 -7.42
CA GLU A 272 8.60 61.98 -6.36
C GLU A 272 7.42 61.23 -5.77
N GLN A 273 6.33 61.92 -5.45
CA GLN A 273 5.11 61.31 -4.91
C GLN A 273 4.52 60.28 -5.86
N ILE A 274 4.28 60.64 -7.12
CA ILE A 274 3.68 59.74 -8.12
C ILE A 274 4.60 58.56 -8.44
N GLN A 275 5.93 58.78 -8.46
CA GLN A 275 6.88 57.70 -8.64
C GLN A 275 6.76 56.63 -7.55
N ILE A 276 6.62 57.05 -6.28
CA ILE A 276 6.45 56.13 -5.13
C ILE A 276 5.09 55.45 -5.22
N GLU A 277 4.00 56.22 -5.43
CA GLU A 277 2.64 55.66 -5.49
C GLU A 277 2.45 54.66 -6.60
N ALA A 278 2.92 54.96 -7.81
CA ALA A 278 2.81 54.02 -8.95
C ALA A 278 3.60 52.72 -8.72
N LYS A 279 4.81 52.84 -8.15
CA LYS A 279 5.64 51.68 -7.81
C LYS A 279 5.00 50.84 -6.69
N GLN A 280 4.48 51.52 -5.65
CA GLN A 280 3.82 50.82 -4.54
C GLN A 280 2.55 50.11 -5.00
N SER A 281 1.70 50.73 -5.81
CA SER A 281 0.50 50.11 -6.40
C SER A 281 0.86 48.89 -7.21
N ALA A 282 1.89 48.93 -8.04
CA ALA A 282 2.35 47.81 -8.83
C ALA A 282 2.84 46.63 -7.96
N ILE A 283 3.60 46.92 -6.90
CA ILE A 283 4.08 45.91 -5.95
C ILE A 283 2.91 45.26 -5.21
N VAL A 284 1.98 46.05 -4.67
CA VAL A 284 0.82 45.52 -3.92
C VAL A 284 -0.08 44.69 -4.81
N SER A 285 -0.31 45.11 -6.06
CA SER A 285 -1.10 44.34 -7.00
C SER A 285 -0.45 42.99 -7.36
N ALA A 286 0.84 42.99 -7.68
CA ALA A 286 1.59 41.76 -7.96
C ALA A 286 1.61 40.82 -6.74
N GLN A 287 1.74 41.35 -5.53
CA GLN A 287 1.67 40.55 -4.31
C GLN A 287 0.29 39.90 -4.14
N ALA A 288 -0.81 40.61 -4.38
CA ALA A 288 -2.15 40.08 -4.30
C ALA A 288 -2.37 38.91 -5.29
N VAL A 289 -1.84 39.03 -6.51
CA VAL A 289 -1.85 37.92 -7.47
C VAL A 289 -1.09 36.70 -6.94
N LYS A 290 0.10 36.91 -6.38
CA LYS A 290 0.91 35.83 -5.82
C LYS A 290 0.24 35.14 -4.63
N GLU A 291 -0.42 35.87 -3.76
CA GLU A 291 -1.17 35.33 -2.63
C GLU A 291 -2.34 34.46 -3.11
N LEU A 292 -3.09 34.90 -4.12
CA LEU A 292 -4.18 34.11 -4.71
C LEU A 292 -3.67 32.90 -5.48
N GLN A 293 -2.55 32.99 -6.18
CA GLN A 293 -1.90 31.83 -6.81
C GLN A 293 -1.53 30.77 -5.76
N THR A 294 -0.99 31.19 -4.64
CA THR A 294 -0.67 30.29 -3.53
C THR A 294 -1.93 29.66 -2.94
N SER A 295 -3.00 30.43 -2.79
CA SER A 295 -4.29 29.92 -2.29
C SER A 295 -4.91 28.89 -3.23
N VAL A 296 -4.85 29.12 -4.55
CA VAL A 296 -5.27 28.11 -5.56
C VAL A 296 -4.44 26.84 -5.42
N ALA A 297 -3.12 26.95 -5.32
CA ALA A 297 -2.24 25.78 -5.16
C ALA A 297 -2.55 24.98 -3.88
N ILE A 298 -2.92 25.65 -2.79
CA ILE A 298 -3.35 25.01 -1.53
C ILE A 298 -4.69 24.29 -1.75
N ASP A 299 -5.68 24.94 -2.35
CA ASP A 299 -6.99 24.34 -2.59
C ASP A 299 -6.89 23.14 -3.55
N GLU A 300 -6.06 23.20 -4.58
CA GLU A 300 -5.75 22.08 -5.47
C GLU A 300 -5.06 20.93 -4.71
N THR A 301 -4.10 21.25 -3.84
CA THR A 301 -3.40 20.25 -3.05
C THR A 301 -4.35 19.50 -2.11
N ASN A 302 -5.31 20.20 -1.50
CA ASN A 302 -6.32 19.56 -0.66
C ASN A 302 -7.15 18.54 -1.45
N LEU A 303 -7.51 18.83 -2.68
CA LEU A 303 -8.23 17.90 -3.54
C LEU A 303 -7.34 16.75 -4.05
N ARG A 304 -6.04 16.99 -4.34
CA ARG A 304 -5.08 15.93 -4.67
C ARG A 304 -4.88 14.94 -3.52
N ILE A 305 -4.85 15.41 -2.27
CA ILE A 305 -4.80 14.53 -1.08
C ILE A 305 -6.01 13.60 -1.04
N LEU A 306 -7.16 14.04 -1.51
CA LEU A 306 -8.36 13.20 -1.65
C LEU A 306 -8.33 12.28 -2.88
N GLY A 307 -7.27 12.32 -3.71
CA GLY A 307 -7.07 11.44 -4.84
C GLY A 307 -7.53 11.99 -6.19
N PHE A 308 -7.92 13.26 -6.27
CA PHE A 308 -8.26 13.89 -7.56
C PHE A 308 -7.02 14.11 -8.42
N SER A 309 -7.11 13.75 -9.69
CA SER A 309 -6.09 14.01 -10.70
C SER A 309 -6.11 15.44 -11.20
N ASP A 310 -4.99 15.91 -11.77
CA ASP A 310 -4.92 17.27 -12.34
C ASP A 310 -5.97 17.51 -13.44
N GLY A 311 -6.24 16.49 -14.27
CA GLY A 311 -7.27 16.58 -15.30
C GLY A 311 -8.68 16.75 -14.73
N GLU A 312 -9.00 16.12 -13.59
CA GLU A 312 -10.28 16.32 -12.90
C GLU A 312 -10.37 17.70 -12.26
N LEU A 313 -9.25 18.21 -11.74
CA LEU A 313 -9.19 19.56 -11.15
C LEU A 313 -9.40 20.65 -12.20
N GLU A 314 -8.89 20.49 -13.41
CA GLU A 314 -9.10 21.44 -14.51
C GLU A 314 -10.56 21.51 -14.96
N GLN A 315 -11.28 20.39 -14.88
CA GLN A 315 -12.67 20.28 -15.31
C GLN A 315 -13.70 20.75 -14.28
N ILE A 316 -13.26 21.28 -13.13
CA ILE A 316 -14.18 21.76 -12.10
C ILE A 316 -14.89 23.02 -12.59
N ASP A 317 -16.15 22.86 -12.98
CA ASP A 317 -17.08 23.94 -13.33
C ASP A 317 -18.43 23.71 -12.63
N PRO A 318 -18.67 24.37 -11.48
CA PRO A 318 -19.92 24.22 -10.74
C PRO A 318 -21.18 24.63 -11.52
N ALA A 319 -21.05 25.52 -12.51
CA ALA A 319 -22.18 25.94 -13.32
C ALA A 319 -22.62 24.83 -14.28
N ALA A 320 -21.68 24.10 -14.86
CA ALA A 320 -21.94 22.96 -15.72
C ALA A 320 -22.28 21.69 -14.93
N GLN A 321 -21.59 21.45 -13.82
CA GLN A 321 -21.72 20.23 -13.02
C GLN A 321 -22.95 20.22 -12.09
N GLY A 322 -23.42 21.37 -11.63
CA GLY A 322 -24.56 21.43 -10.72
C GLY A 322 -24.35 20.57 -9.45
N ARG A 323 -25.19 19.56 -9.23
CA ARG A 323 -25.09 18.67 -8.06
C ARG A 323 -23.89 17.73 -8.10
N THR A 324 -23.42 17.38 -9.30
CA THR A 324 -22.31 16.42 -9.46
C THR A 324 -20.97 17.01 -9.02
N VAL A 325 -20.90 18.31 -8.71
CA VAL A 325 -19.71 18.91 -8.09
C VAL A 325 -19.34 18.20 -6.78
N ALA A 326 -20.33 17.65 -6.05
CA ALA A 326 -20.13 16.93 -4.79
C ALA A 326 -19.74 15.45 -4.99
N HIS A 327 -19.59 14.97 -6.23
CA HIS A 327 -19.21 13.59 -6.50
C HIS A 327 -17.74 13.33 -6.18
N TYR A 328 -17.53 12.24 -5.43
CA TYR A 328 -16.25 11.65 -5.12
C TYR A 328 -16.19 10.28 -5.80
N PRO A 329 -15.51 10.14 -6.94
CA PRO A 329 -15.37 8.88 -7.63
C PRO A 329 -14.32 8.01 -6.94
N ILE A 330 -14.60 6.71 -6.80
CA ILE A 330 -13.65 5.72 -6.30
C ILE A 330 -13.31 4.78 -7.45
N HIS A 331 -12.03 4.72 -7.79
CA HIS A 331 -11.49 3.95 -8.91
C HIS A 331 -10.70 2.72 -8.43
N ALA A 332 -10.60 1.71 -9.28
CA ALA A 332 -9.80 0.52 -9.01
C ALA A 332 -8.30 0.88 -9.00
N PRO A 333 -7.55 0.51 -7.94
CA PRO A 333 -6.12 0.80 -7.84
C PRO A 333 -5.25 -0.08 -8.74
N PHE A 334 -5.72 -1.29 -9.05
CA PHE A 334 -5.04 -2.29 -9.89
C PHE A 334 -6.07 -3.22 -10.58
N ASP A 335 -5.60 -4.05 -11.51
CA ASP A 335 -6.40 -5.05 -12.19
C ASP A 335 -6.73 -6.19 -11.24
N GLY A 336 -8.01 -6.52 -11.06
CA GLY A 336 -8.38 -7.54 -10.09
C GLY A 336 -9.84 -7.98 -10.17
N THR A 337 -10.28 -8.70 -9.17
CA THR A 337 -11.65 -9.18 -9.01
C THR A 337 -12.25 -8.61 -7.73
N VAL A 338 -13.49 -8.15 -7.78
CA VAL A 338 -14.23 -7.67 -6.60
C VAL A 338 -14.57 -8.86 -5.69
N ILE A 339 -13.94 -8.91 -4.51
CA ILE A 339 -14.09 -10.01 -3.54
C ILE A 339 -15.04 -9.67 -2.39
N SER A 340 -15.30 -8.40 -2.13
CA SER A 340 -16.37 -7.94 -1.22
C SER A 340 -17.01 -6.68 -1.77
N LYS A 341 -18.32 -6.52 -1.52
CA LYS A 341 -19.11 -5.33 -1.87
C LYS A 341 -20.05 -5.02 -0.72
N ASP A 342 -19.62 -4.11 0.13
CA ASP A 342 -20.35 -3.71 1.32
C ASP A 342 -21.13 -2.39 1.11
N ALA A 343 -20.80 -1.66 0.03
CA ALA A 343 -21.50 -0.44 -0.35
C ALA A 343 -22.89 -0.75 -0.95
N VAL A 344 -23.92 -0.14 -0.38
CA VAL A 344 -25.29 -0.17 -0.87
C VAL A 344 -25.71 1.23 -1.32
N LEU A 345 -26.49 1.29 -2.39
CA LEU A 345 -27.04 2.55 -2.91
C LEU A 345 -27.78 3.32 -1.81
N MET A 346 -27.56 4.63 -1.74
CA MET A 346 -28.15 5.56 -0.76
C MET A 346 -27.67 5.37 0.70
N GLU A 347 -26.73 4.50 0.95
CA GLU A 347 -26.14 4.28 2.26
C GLU A 347 -25.08 5.33 2.60
N SER A 348 -24.97 5.68 3.88
CA SER A 348 -23.89 6.56 4.37
C SER A 348 -22.60 5.77 4.56
N VAL A 349 -21.51 6.30 4.04
CA VAL A 349 -20.17 5.71 4.10
C VAL A 349 -19.16 6.75 4.56
N GLY A 350 -18.01 6.29 5.04
CA GLY A 350 -16.93 7.15 5.53
C GLY A 350 -15.61 6.37 5.73
N PRO A 351 -14.55 7.05 6.22
CA PRO A 351 -13.20 6.50 6.31
C PRO A 351 -13.05 5.24 7.18
N GLN A 352 -13.99 4.98 8.07
CA GLN A 352 -13.95 3.82 8.97
C GLN A 352 -14.71 2.60 8.45
N ARG A 353 -15.39 2.74 7.30
CA ARG A 353 -16.20 1.68 6.74
C ARG A 353 -15.69 1.22 5.40
N GLN A 354 -15.34 -0.06 5.30
CA GLN A 354 -15.00 -0.67 4.03
C GLN A 354 -16.21 -0.61 3.08
N VAL A 355 -15.96 -0.23 1.84
CA VAL A 355 -16.99 -0.18 0.78
C VAL A 355 -16.84 -1.29 -0.24
N LEU A 356 -15.62 -1.65 -0.57
CA LEU A 356 -15.27 -2.67 -1.54
C LEU A 356 -13.97 -3.39 -1.13
N GLY A 357 -13.81 -4.62 -1.59
CA GLY A 357 -12.54 -5.35 -1.57
C GLY A 357 -12.21 -5.84 -2.96
N ILE A 358 -10.98 -5.63 -3.40
CA ILE A 358 -10.46 -6.09 -4.69
C ILE A 358 -9.23 -6.94 -4.43
N ALA A 359 -9.15 -8.08 -5.11
CA ALA A 359 -7.98 -8.97 -5.07
C ALA A 359 -7.50 -9.28 -6.49
N ASP A 360 -6.20 -9.31 -6.66
CA ASP A 360 -5.58 -9.97 -7.81
C ASP A 360 -5.50 -11.47 -7.52
N LEU A 361 -6.24 -12.26 -8.29
CA LEU A 361 -6.31 -13.70 -8.18
C LEU A 361 -5.39 -14.43 -9.16
N SER A 362 -4.48 -13.73 -9.83
CA SER A 362 -3.46 -14.31 -10.72
C SER A 362 -2.45 -15.16 -9.96
N SER A 363 -2.28 -14.88 -8.67
CA SER A 363 -1.55 -15.71 -7.72
C SER A 363 -2.39 -16.00 -6.49
N VAL A 364 -2.17 -17.15 -5.86
CA VAL A 364 -2.87 -17.55 -4.65
C VAL A 364 -1.89 -18.11 -3.62
N TRP A 365 -2.23 -17.99 -2.37
CA TRP A 365 -1.51 -18.68 -1.31
C TRP A 365 -2.08 -20.06 -1.06
N VAL A 366 -1.19 -20.94 -0.70
CA VAL A 366 -1.50 -22.28 -0.24
C VAL A 366 -1.07 -22.39 1.21
N SER A 367 -2.02 -22.55 2.09
CA SER A 367 -1.76 -22.83 3.52
C SER A 367 -1.87 -24.33 3.75
N ALA A 368 -0.86 -24.91 4.39
CA ALA A 368 -0.88 -26.29 4.84
C ALA A 368 -0.35 -26.38 6.27
N ASP A 369 -0.94 -27.24 7.07
CA ASP A 369 -0.62 -27.41 8.47
C ASP A 369 0.28 -28.64 8.64
N ILE A 370 1.48 -28.42 9.18
CA ILE A 370 2.52 -29.43 9.40
C ILE A 370 2.42 -29.90 10.85
N TYR A 371 2.12 -31.20 11.03
CA TYR A 371 2.02 -31.81 12.35
C TYR A 371 3.37 -31.92 13.05
N GLU A 372 3.34 -31.95 14.38
CA GLU A 372 4.52 -31.97 15.25
C GLU A 372 5.52 -33.10 14.88
N GLU A 373 5.04 -34.26 14.45
CA GLU A 373 5.87 -35.38 14.00
C GLU A 373 6.74 -35.08 12.76
N HIS A 374 6.39 -34.01 12.01
CA HIS A 374 7.08 -33.61 10.78
C HIS A 374 7.87 -32.31 10.93
N LEU A 375 7.96 -31.72 12.12
CA LEU A 375 8.65 -30.45 12.36
C LEU A 375 10.15 -30.48 12.00
N SER A 376 10.78 -31.65 12.06
CA SER A 376 12.18 -31.83 11.66
C SER A 376 12.45 -31.49 10.17
N LEU A 377 11.41 -31.38 9.37
CA LEU A 377 11.51 -31.06 7.95
C LEU A 377 11.47 -29.56 7.64
N LEU A 378 10.94 -28.75 8.55
CA LEU A 378 10.75 -27.32 8.37
C LEU A 378 11.99 -26.57 7.83
N PRO A 379 13.20 -26.80 8.36
CA PRO A 379 14.39 -26.09 7.89
C PRO A 379 14.71 -26.31 6.41
N ASN A 380 14.21 -27.41 5.84
CA ASN A 380 14.47 -27.81 4.45
C ASN A 380 13.35 -27.41 3.50
N LEU A 381 12.23 -26.87 4.01
CA LEU A 381 11.07 -26.52 3.19
C LEU A 381 11.11 -25.09 2.66
N ASP A 382 11.79 -24.19 3.33
CA ASP A 382 11.87 -22.79 2.90
C ASP A 382 12.50 -22.67 1.51
N GLY A 383 11.82 -21.95 0.62
CA GLY A 383 12.23 -21.76 -0.77
C GLY A 383 12.02 -22.98 -1.68
N GLN A 384 11.55 -24.12 -1.18
CA GLN A 384 11.31 -25.32 -1.98
C GLN A 384 10.02 -25.24 -2.80
N GLU A 385 10.03 -25.92 -3.92
CA GLU A 385 8.86 -26.16 -4.76
C GLU A 385 8.10 -27.38 -4.28
N ILE A 386 6.83 -27.23 -3.98
CA ILE A 386 5.91 -28.28 -3.57
C ILE A 386 4.93 -28.60 -4.68
N THR A 387 4.47 -29.84 -4.73
CA THR A 387 3.44 -30.27 -5.69
C THR A 387 2.09 -30.40 -5.01
N MET A 388 1.04 -30.02 -5.74
CA MET A 388 -0.31 -29.98 -5.22
C MET A 388 -1.28 -30.65 -6.17
N GLN A 389 -2.28 -31.32 -5.60
CA GLN A 389 -3.39 -31.91 -6.34
C GLN A 389 -4.72 -31.57 -5.66
N THR A 390 -5.74 -31.32 -6.45
CA THR A 390 -7.08 -31.07 -5.96
C THR A 390 -8.09 -32.01 -6.64
N ASN A 391 -9.11 -32.38 -5.90
CA ASN A 391 -10.19 -33.21 -6.45
C ASN A 391 -11.04 -32.47 -7.50
N ALA A 392 -10.98 -31.13 -7.51
CA ALA A 392 -11.68 -30.35 -8.53
C ALA A 392 -11.09 -30.54 -9.94
N TRP A 393 -9.79 -30.87 -10.04
CA TRP A 393 -9.08 -31.09 -11.30
C TRP A 393 -8.32 -32.41 -11.23
N PRO A 394 -9.00 -33.58 -11.38
CA PRO A 394 -8.38 -34.90 -11.28
C PRO A 394 -7.29 -35.07 -12.33
N GLY A 395 -6.12 -35.55 -11.89
CA GLY A 395 -4.98 -35.82 -12.77
C GLY A 395 -4.12 -34.59 -13.12
N ARG A 396 -4.52 -33.37 -12.70
CA ARG A 396 -3.71 -32.18 -12.85
C ARG A 396 -2.88 -31.90 -11.58
N THR A 397 -1.61 -31.67 -11.78
CA THR A 397 -0.68 -31.29 -10.72
C THR A 397 -0.33 -29.81 -10.86
N PHE A 398 -0.39 -29.08 -9.75
CA PHE A 398 0.01 -27.69 -9.65
C PHE A 398 1.29 -27.62 -8.82
N THR A 399 2.05 -26.56 -8.97
CA THR A 399 3.25 -26.31 -8.17
C THR A 399 3.07 -25.01 -7.38
N ALA A 400 3.72 -24.95 -6.22
CA ALA A 400 3.80 -23.75 -5.42
C ALA A 400 5.18 -23.65 -4.75
N LYS A 401 5.66 -22.45 -4.54
CA LYS A 401 6.92 -22.20 -3.87
C LYS A 401 6.66 -21.81 -2.42
N VAL A 402 7.25 -22.56 -1.49
CA VAL A 402 7.19 -22.23 -0.06
C VAL A 402 7.96 -20.95 0.20
N PHE A 403 7.35 -20.00 0.88
CA PHE A 403 7.98 -18.73 1.25
C PHE A 403 7.91 -18.45 2.76
N TYR A 404 7.12 -19.26 3.49
CA TYR A 404 6.99 -19.11 4.93
C TYR A 404 6.72 -20.45 5.59
N THR A 405 7.48 -20.73 6.63
CA THR A 405 7.26 -21.81 7.57
C THR A 405 7.18 -21.19 8.96
N GLY A 406 6.06 -21.42 9.66
CA GLY A 406 5.80 -20.80 10.96
C GLY A 406 6.82 -21.20 12.03
N ASP A 407 7.12 -20.26 12.93
CA ASP A 407 8.00 -20.46 14.09
C ASP A 407 7.23 -20.84 15.36
N VAL A 408 5.89 -20.77 15.30
CA VAL A 408 5.01 -20.99 16.45
C VAL A 408 4.08 -22.14 16.17
N VAL A 409 3.98 -23.07 17.11
CA VAL A 409 3.01 -24.17 17.08
C VAL A 409 1.66 -23.66 17.56
N ASP A 410 0.61 -23.87 16.79
CA ASP A 410 -0.76 -23.64 17.25
C ASP A 410 -1.14 -24.69 18.29
N GLU A 411 -1.47 -24.25 19.49
CA GLU A 411 -1.74 -25.13 20.63
C GLU A 411 -3.00 -25.99 20.45
N ALA A 412 -3.97 -25.52 19.69
CA ALA A 412 -5.24 -26.23 19.48
C ALA A 412 -5.11 -27.37 18.46
N SER A 413 -4.41 -27.10 17.36
CA SER A 413 -4.20 -28.07 16.28
C SER A 413 -2.90 -28.89 16.42
N ARG A 414 -1.93 -28.41 17.23
CA ARG A 414 -0.56 -28.92 17.36
C ARG A 414 0.17 -28.99 16.01
N THR A 415 -0.03 -27.93 15.20
CA THR A 415 0.56 -27.82 13.88
C THR A 415 1.32 -26.52 13.75
N VAL A 416 2.25 -26.49 12.81
CA VAL A 416 2.89 -25.27 12.32
C VAL A 416 2.37 -24.96 10.93
N SER A 417 1.95 -23.74 10.71
CA SER A 417 1.42 -23.32 9.41
C SER A 417 2.56 -23.07 8.42
N MET A 418 2.46 -23.67 7.25
CA MET A 418 3.31 -23.41 6.08
C MET A 418 2.51 -22.63 5.05
N ARG A 419 3.13 -21.63 4.41
CA ARG A 419 2.53 -20.88 3.30
C ARG A 419 3.40 -21.00 2.05
N ALA A 420 2.75 -21.22 0.93
CA ALA A 420 3.39 -21.29 -0.38
C ALA A 420 2.63 -20.43 -1.39
N LEU A 421 3.35 -19.87 -2.34
CA LEU A 421 2.81 -19.05 -3.43
C LEU A 421 2.63 -19.94 -4.67
N ALA A 422 1.43 -19.97 -5.21
CA ALA A 422 1.09 -20.67 -6.44
C ALA A 422 0.66 -19.69 -7.54
N ASP A 423 1.13 -19.90 -8.76
CA ASP A 423 0.63 -19.21 -9.94
C ASP A 423 -0.79 -19.69 -10.29
N ASN A 424 -1.67 -18.78 -10.62
CA ASN A 424 -3.06 -19.01 -10.95
C ASN A 424 -3.52 -18.20 -12.17
N ALA A 425 -2.64 -18.00 -13.16
CA ALA A 425 -2.96 -17.23 -14.37
C ALA A 425 -4.21 -17.75 -15.10
N GLU A 426 -4.47 -19.08 -15.04
CA GLU A 426 -5.68 -19.70 -15.62
C GLU A 426 -6.93 -19.54 -14.75
N GLY A 427 -6.82 -19.07 -13.49
CA GLY A 427 -7.95 -18.89 -12.57
C GLY A 427 -8.61 -20.19 -12.09
N LEU A 428 -7.90 -21.32 -12.16
CA LEU A 428 -8.41 -22.65 -11.79
C LEU A 428 -8.38 -22.89 -10.27
N LEU A 429 -7.41 -22.29 -9.59
CA LEU A 429 -7.25 -22.37 -8.16
C LEU A 429 -8.11 -21.28 -7.51
N LYS A 430 -9.22 -21.69 -6.88
CA LYS A 430 -10.12 -20.74 -6.21
C LYS A 430 -9.87 -20.73 -4.72
N PRO A 431 -9.74 -19.56 -4.09
CA PRO A 431 -9.68 -19.44 -2.64
C PRO A 431 -10.82 -20.23 -1.97
N GLY A 432 -10.48 -20.92 -0.89
CA GLY A 432 -11.42 -21.82 -0.20
C GLY A 432 -11.36 -23.29 -0.63
N MET A 433 -10.74 -23.62 -1.77
CA MET A 433 -10.54 -25.02 -2.18
C MET A 433 -9.55 -25.74 -1.27
N PHE A 434 -9.82 -27.02 -1.02
CA PHE A 434 -8.87 -27.93 -0.38
C PHE A 434 -8.03 -28.67 -1.42
N LEU A 435 -6.81 -29.00 -1.05
CA LEU A 435 -5.86 -29.69 -1.90
C LEU A 435 -4.95 -30.60 -1.06
N LYS A 436 -4.33 -31.55 -1.72
CA LYS A 436 -3.27 -32.38 -1.16
C LYS A 436 -1.94 -31.79 -1.57
N VAL A 437 -1.13 -31.41 -0.59
CA VAL A 437 0.24 -30.93 -0.76
C VAL A 437 1.17 -32.09 -0.58
N SER A 438 2.09 -32.28 -1.52
CA SER A 438 3.10 -33.34 -1.44
C SER A 438 4.50 -32.73 -1.59
N PHE A 439 5.37 -33.08 -0.68
CA PHE A 439 6.79 -32.69 -0.73
C PHE A 439 7.70 -33.87 -0.34
N PRO A 440 8.96 -33.93 -0.82
CA PRO A 440 9.88 -34.99 -0.49
C PRO A 440 10.35 -34.90 0.96
N ASN A 441 10.29 -35.97 1.70
CA ASN A 441 10.75 -36.05 3.10
C ASN A 441 12.29 -35.97 3.22
N THR A 442 13.01 -36.45 2.22
CA THR A 442 14.47 -36.49 2.21
C THR A 442 15.00 -36.32 0.79
N ALA A 443 16.26 -35.87 0.68
CA ALA A 443 16.96 -35.91 -0.58
C ALA A 443 16.95 -37.35 -1.18
N PRO A 444 16.77 -37.50 -2.50
CA PRO A 444 16.78 -38.81 -3.10
C PRO A 444 18.14 -39.50 -2.88
N VAL A 445 18.11 -40.62 -2.16
CA VAL A 445 19.29 -41.46 -1.92
C VAL A 445 19.10 -42.77 -2.65
N ASN A 446 20.13 -43.20 -3.40
CA ASN A 446 20.09 -44.52 -4.04
C ASN A 446 20.18 -45.60 -2.97
N VAL A 447 19.12 -46.41 -2.86
CA VAL A 447 19.01 -47.53 -1.93
C VAL A 447 18.61 -48.78 -2.67
N VAL A 448 18.91 -49.92 -2.09
CA VAL A 448 18.35 -51.19 -2.57
C VAL A 448 16.87 -51.22 -2.21
N GLN A 449 16.01 -51.29 -3.21
CA GLN A 449 14.56 -51.36 -3.01
C GLN A 449 13.94 -52.54 -3.70
N VAL A 450 12.91 -53.09 -3.05
CA VAL A 450 12.09 -54.17 -3.56
C VAL A 450 10.61 -53.77 -3.45
N PRO A 451 9.70 -54.33 -4.25
CA PRO A 451 8.28 -54.14 -4.02
C PRO A 451 7.90 -54.53 -2.58
N ASP A 452 7.07 -53.70 -1.93
CA ASP A 452 6.70 -53.92 -0.52
C ASP A 452 6.11 -55.31 -0.25
N THR A 453 5.46 -55.91 -1.27
CA THR A 453 4.91 -57.26 -1.23
C THR A 453 5.97 -58.35 -1.12
N CYS A 454 7.25 -58.07 -1.36
CA CYS A 454 8.35 -59.04 -1.24
C CYS A 454 8.80 -59.26 0.21
N VAL A 455 8.59 -58.24 1.05
CA VAL A 455 9.03 -58.28 2.45
C VAL A 455 7.96 -58.96 3.28
N MET A 456 8.30 -60.12 3.81
CA MET A 456 7.45 -60.92 4.67
C MET A 456 7.98 -60.85 6.12
N ASP A 457 7.09 -61.15 7.04
CA ASP A 457 7.42 -61.19 8.45
C ASP A 457 7.14 -62.58 9.04
N HIS A 458 8.04 -63.04 9.90
CA HIS A 458 7.86 -64.26 10.68
C HIS A 458 8.52 -64.05 12.05
N GLU A 459 7.73 -64.16 13.10
CA GLU A 459 8.18 -63.98 14.48
C GLU A 459 8.90 -62.65 14.76
N GLY A 460 8.45 -61.57 14.07
CA GLY A 460 9.03 -60.24 14.22
C GLY A 460 10.31 -60.00 13.42
N VAL A 461 10.75 -60.98 12.62
CA VAL A 461 11.89 -60.86 11.71
C VAL A 461 11.40 -60.68 10.27
N SER A 462 11.76 -59.55 9.64
CA SER A 462 11.44 -59.31 8.23
C SER A 462 12.44 -60.07 7.35
N PHE A 463 11.92 -60.77 6.31
CA PHE A 463 12.74 -61.52 5.38
C PHE A 463 12.20 -61.46 3.95
N VAL A 464 13.03 -61.83 3.00
CA VAL A 464 12.67 -61.98 1.58
C VAL A 464 13.11 -63.35 1.08
N PHE A 465 12.46 -63.88 0.03
CA PHE A 465 12.96 -65.04 -0.69
C PHE A 465 13.79 -64.62 -1.90
N VAL A 466 15.03 -65.05 -1.96
CA VAL A 466 15.97 -64.82 -3.04
C VAL A 466 16.11 -66.13 -3.85
N HIS A 467 15.98 -66.03 -5.14
CA HIS A 467 16.19 -67.21 -6.03
C HIS A 467 17.68 -67.39 -6.24
N THR A 468 18.22 -68.55 -5.83
CA THR A 468 19.63 -68.89 -5.92
C THR A 468 19.97 -69.75 -7.14
N GLY A 469 18.94 -70.27 -7.87
CA GLY A 469 19.09 -71.05 -9.08
C GLY A 469 18.34 -72.36 -9.02
N GLY A 470 17.94 -72.91 -10.21
CA GLY A 470 17.14 -74.12 -10.27
C GLY A 470 15.79 -73.97 -9.58
N ASP A 471 15.51 -74.92 -8.66
CA ASP A 471 14.26 -74.94 -7.87
C ASP A 471 14.44 -74.43 -6.44
N ARG A 472 15.55 -73.67 -6.16
CA ARG A 472 15.97 -73.27 -4.83
C ARG A 472 15.69 -71.84 -4.57
N PHE A 473 15.13 -71.54 -3.41
CA PHE A 473 14.88 -70.23 -2.85
C PHE A 473 15.52 -70.13 -1.48
N GLU A 474 16.31 -69.07 -1.27
CA GLU A 474 16.94 -68.82 0.01
C GLU A 474 16.08 -67.82 0.78
N ARG A 475 15.65 -68.18 1.99
CA ARG A 475 15.15 -67.20 2.96
C ARG A 475 16.31 -66.36 3.43
N ARG A 476 16.20 -65.07 3.23
CA ARG A 476 17.21 -64.14 3.68
C ARG A 476 16.59 -63.07 4.56
N ASP A 477 17.01 -63.05 5.81
CA ASP A 477 16.55 -62.04 6.76
C ASP A 477 17.11 -60.68 6.36
N VAL A 478 16.25 -59.68 6.34
CA VAL A 478 16.56 -58.32 5.87
C VAL A 478 16.16 -57.29 6.91
N ARG A 479 16.94 -56.25 6.99
CA ARG A 479 16.55 -55.07 7.74
C ARG A 479 15.86 -54.11 6.78
N ALA A 480 14.54 -54.06 6.86
CA ALA A 480 13.76 -53.10 6.09
C ALA A 480 13.88 -51.70 6.73
N GLY A 481 14.05 -50.71 5.89
CA GLY A 481 14.04 -49.31 6.27
C GLY A 481 12.69 -48.64 5.98
N ARG A 482 12.72 -47.52 5.27
CA ARG A 482 11.52 -46.77 4.87
C ARG A 482 10.65 -47.59 3.91
N ARG A 483 9.33 -47.47 4.06
CA ARG A 483 8.36 -48.14 3.18
C ARG A 483 7.41 -47.13 2.54
N THR A 484 7.04 -47.41 1.31
CA THR A 484 5.96 -46.70 0.60
C THR A 484 4.89 -47.73 0.21
N GLN A 485 3.76 -47.31 -0.33
CA GLN A 485 2.72 -48.21 -0.82
C GLN A 485 3.20 -49.20 -1.92
N LYS A 486 4.33 -48.92 -2.57
CA LYS A 486 4.84 -49.71 -3.69
C LYS A 486 6.19 -50.35 -3.42
N TRP A 487 7.05 -49.74 -2.64
CA TRP A 487 8.46 -50.10 -2.48
C TRP A 487 8.88 -50.09 -1.02
N ALA A 488 9.71 -51.04 -0.64
CA ALA A 488 10.40 -51.10 0.64
C ALA A 488 11.91 -50.91 0.43
N GLU A 489 12.53 -50.04 1.22
CA GLU A 489 13.98 -49.88 1.31
C GLU A 489 14.58 -51.02 2.10
N ILE A 490 15.66 -51.61 1.61
CA ILE A 490 16.42 -52.64 2.31
C ILE A 490 17.76 -52.07 2.75
N LEU A 491 17.93 -51.91 4.07
CA LEU A 491 19.14 -51.39 4.67
C LEU A 491 20.29 -52.38 4.71
N SER A 492 19.96 -53.69 4.92
CA SER A 492 20.94 -54.79 4.93
C SER A 492 20.27 -56.11 4.63
N GLY A 493 21.07 -57.07 4.19
CA GLY A 493 20.60 -58.44 3.89
C GLY A 493 20.36 -58.74 2.40
N LEU A 494 20.32 -57.71 1.50
CA LEU A 494 20.08 -57.90 0.08
C LEU A 494 20.99 -56.99 -0.77
N ARG A 495 21.44 -57.45 -1.92
CA ARG A 495 22.25 -56.69 -2.88
C ARG A 495 21.43 -56.36 -4.13
N ALA A 496 21.77 -55.23 -4.72
CA ALA A 496 21.18 -54.88 -6.02
C ALA A 496 21.50 -55.95 -7.09
N GLY A 497 20.51 -56.33 -7.88
CA GLY A 497 20.61 -57.35 -8.93
C GLY A 497 20.22 -58.77 -8.50
N GLU A 498 20.06 -59.07 -7.21
CA GLU A 498 19.56 -60.35 -6.74
C GLU A 498 18.07 -60.51 -7.08
N SER A 499 17.69 -61.72 -7.58
CA SER A 499 16.31 -62.03 -7.95
C SER A 499 15.45 -62.33 -6.73
N VAL A 500 14.48 -61.45 -6.44
CA VAL A 500 13.60 -61.54 -5.28
C VAL A 500 12.19 -61.95 -5.73
N VAL A 501 11.54 -62.77 -4.95
CA VAL A 501 10.16 -63.22 -5.22
C VAL A 501 9.18 -62.10 -4.92
N THR A 502 8.52 -61.60 -5.97
CA THR A 502 7.57 -60.46 -5.87
C THR A 502 6.11 -60.94 -5.70
N ARG A 503 5.80 -62.13 -6.14
CA ARG A 503 4.50 -62.79 -5.93
C ARG A 503 4.70 -64.27 -5.65
N GLY A 504 3.74 -64.86 -4.96
CA GLY A 504 3.81 -66.29 -4.60
C GLY A 504 4.67 -66.61 -3.39
N GLY A 505 5.22 -65.58 -2.71
CA GLY A 505 6.05 -65.77 -1.52
C GLY A 505 5.34 -66.48 -0.37
N PHE A 506 4.01 -66.34 -0.27
CA PHE A 506 3.23 -67.07 0.74
C PHE A 506 3.30 -68.57 0.55
N ALA A 507 3.31 -69.08 -0.69
CA ALA A 507 3.45 -70.56 -0.98
C ALA A 507 4.83 -71.03 -0.49
N LEU A 508 5.90 -70.28 -0.76
CA LEU A 508 7.25 -70.55 -0.25
C LEU A 508 7.32 -70.56 1.26
N LYS A 509 6.66 -69.56 1.90
CA LYS A 509 6.56 -69.49 3.37
C LYS A 509 5.81 -70.65 3.96
N SER A 510 4.71 -71.13 3.32
CA SER A 510 3.96 -72.33 3.76
C SER A 510 4.78 -73.58 3.62
N GLN A 511 5.55 -73.72 2.55
CA GLN A 511 6.45 -74.90 2.35
C GLN A 511 7.56 -74.88 3.42
N MET A 512 8.17 -73.77 3.66
CA MET A 512 9.19 -73.56 4.72
C MET A 512 8.66 -73.94 6.10
N LEU A 513 7.43 -73.54 6.44
CA LEU A 513 6.81 -73.90 7.72
C LEU A 513 6.41 -75.36 7.81
N ALA A 514 6.02 -75.99 6.68
CA ALA A 514 5.73 -77.43 6.64
C ALA A 514 6.99 -78.28 6.85
N GLU A 515 8.14 -77.80 6.33
CA GLU A 515 9.44 -78.46 6.58
C GLU A 515 9.86 -78.35 8.03
N LEU A 516 9.64 -77.19 8.65
CA LEU A 516 9.87 -76.94 10.09
C LEU A 516 9.00 -77.84 11.01
N LEU A 517 7.80 -78.18 10.60
CA LEU A 517 6.90 -79.05 11.37
C LEU A 517 7.15 -80.55 11.10
N ALA A 518 7.94 -80.90 10.09
CA ALA A 518 8.27 -82.32 9.70
C ALA A 518 9.59 -82.81 10.34
N GLU A 519 10.43 -81.87 10.82
CA GLU A 519 11.61 -82.14 11.67
C GLU A 519 11.19 -82.24 13.14
#